data_1e604015e6c003aedb9a894b687d04d8
#
_entry.id   1e604015e6c003aedb9a894b687d04d8
#
_cell.length_a   1.000
_cell.length_b   1.000
_cell.length_c   1.000
_cell.angle_alpha   90.00
_cell.angle_beta   90.00
_cell.angle_gamma   90.00
#
_symmetry.space_group_name_H-M   'P 1'
#
loop_
_entity.id
_entity.type
_entity.pdbx_description
1 polymer ?
#
loop_
_entity_poly.entity_id
_entity_poly.type
_entity_poly.pdbx_seq_one_letter_code
_entity_poly.pdbx_strand_id
1 'polypeptide(L)' 'RRVLFRSARRVAIYILREVTGMSMEEIGREFSGRDHSTIVYSLKTMERDMKNDQHLRETVSDIIKNVKA' A
#
# COMPACT_ATOMS: atom_id res chain seq x y z
N ARG A 1 0.19 -0.08 -18.72
CA ARG A 1 1.35 -0.53 -17.96
C ARG A 1 1.72 0.41 -16.85
N ARG A 2 1.71 1.72 -17.14
CA ARG A 2 2.02 2.71 -16.12
C ARG A 2 1.01 2.67 -14.98
N VAL A 3 -0.25 2.43 -15.34
CA VAL A 3 -1.31 2.32 -14.34
C VAL A 3 -1.06 1.12 -13.44
N LEU A 4 -0.66 -0.02 -14.03
CA LEU A 4 -0.35 -1.21 -13.27
C LEU A 4 0.84 -0.98 -12.34
N PHE A 5 1.83 -0.26 -12.85
CA PHE A 5 3.02 0.04 -12.06
C PHE A 5 2.68 0.89 -10.83
N ARG A 6 1.85 1.90 -11.04
CA ARG A 6 1.40 2.75 -9.93
C ARG A 6 0.58 1.98 -8.92
N SER A 7 -0.31 1.13 -9.42
CA SER A 7 -1.14 0.31 -8.55
C SER A 7 -0.30 -0.63 -7.72
N ALA A 8 0.72 -1.24 -8.33
CA ALA A 8 1.61 -2.14 -7.61
C ALA A 8 2.33 -1.41 -6.48
N ARG A 9 2.76 -0.17 -6.72
CA ARG A 9 3.44 0.61 -5.68
C ARG A 9 2.51 0.90 -4.51
N ARG A 10 1.28 1.30 -4.79
CA ARG A 10 0.31 1.58 -3.72
C ARG A 10 0.02 0.34 -2.90
N VAL A 11 -0.17 -0.78 -3.59
CA VAL A 11 -0.43 -2.05 -2.91
C VAL A 11 0.75 -2.43 -2.03
N ALA A 12 1.97 -2.28 -2.55
CA ALA A 12 3.17 -2.61 -1.79
C ALA A 12 3.30 -1.75 -0.53
N ILE A 13 3.04 -0.45 -0.65
CA ILE A 13 3.09 0.46 0.50
C ILE A 13 2.06 0.07 1.54
N TYR A 14 0.83 -0.21 1.09
CA TYR A 14 -0.24 -0.58 2.01
C TYR A 14 0.08 -1.88 2.73
N ILE A 15 0.55 -2.89 2.01
CA ILE A 15 0.89 -4.19 2.58
C ILE A 15 2.04 -4.05 3.57
N LEU A 16 3.05 -3.29 3.20
CA LEU A 16 4.20 -3.08 4.09
C LEU A 16 3.76 -2.49 5.42
N ARG A 17 2.89 -1.50 5.36
CA ARG A 17 2.39 -0.87 6.58
C ARG A 17 1.57 -1.84 7.44
N GLU A 18 0.72 -2.64 6.79
CA GLU A 18 -0.14 -3.58 7.53
C GLU A 18 0.65 -4.73 8.15
N VAL A 19 1.68 -5.18 7.46
CA VAL A 19 2.45 -6.33 7.93
C VAL A 19 3.49 -5.93 8.98
N THR A 20 4.18 -4.82 8.76
CA THR A 20 5.27 -4.40 9.64
C THR A 20 4.86 -3.40 10.71
N GLY A 21 3.76 -2.69 10.51
CA GLY A 21 3.35 -1.64 11.43
C GLY A 21 4.23 -0.39 11.35
N MET A 22 5.00 -0.25 10.28
CA MET A 22 5.87 0.90 10.11
C MET A 22 5.08 2.19 10.02
N SER A 23 5.67 3.28 10.52
CA SER A 23 5.07 4.59 10.40
C SER A 23 5.17 5.09 8.97
N MET A 24 4.38 6.10 8.63
CA MET A 24 4.44 6.70 7.30
C MET A 24 5.81 7.29 6.99
N GLU A 25 6.48 7.83 8.00
CA GLU A 25 7.82 8.36 7.83
C GLU A 25 8.82 7.27 7.49
N GLU A 26 8.73 6.15 8.17
CA GLU A 26 9.61 5.01 7.91
C GLU A 26 9.40 4.46 6.51
N ILE A 27 8.14 4.32 6.12
CA ILE A 27 7.81 3.85 4.77
C ILE A 27 8.32 4.83 3.71
N GLY A 28 8.17 6.12 3.98
CA GLY A 28 8.67 7.14 3.09
C GLY A 28 10.17 7.03 2.85
N ARG A 29 10.91 6.78 3.91
CA ARG A 29 12.36 6.61 3.81
C ARG A 29 12.73 5.40 2.98
N GLU A 30 11.98 4.31 3.13
CA GLU A 30 12.25 3.10 2.39
C GLU A 30 11.96 3.25 0.89
N PHE A 31 10.92 3.99 0.54
CA PHE A 31 10.52 4.08 -0.85
C PHE A 31 11.11 5.26 -1.60
N SER A 32 11.13 6.42 -1.03
CA SER A 32 11.62 7.60 -1.75
C SER A 32 12.61 8.43 -0.95
N GLY A 33 12.57 8.30 0.34
CA GLY A 33 13.48 9.01 1.22
C GLY A 33 13.18 10.48 1.42
N ARG A 34 12.11 11.01 0.85
CA ARG A 34 11.89 12.45 0.98
C ARG A 34 10.46 12.94 1.01
N ASP A 35 9.52 12.24 0.44
CA ASP A 35 8.18 12.82 0.36
C ASP A 35 7.15 12.01 1.09
N HIS A 36 6.93 12.41 2.32
CA HIS A 36 5.95 11.84 3.21
C HIS A 36 4.53 11.99 2.65
N SER A 37 4.26 13.10 1.96
CA SER A 37 2.94 13.35 1.40
C SER A 37 2.54 12.31 0.36
N THR A 38 3.48 11.85 -0.43
CA THR A 38 3.22 10.83 -1.44
C THR A 38 2.75 9.54 -0.79
N ILE A 39 3.37 9.16 0.33
CA ILE A 39 3.00 7.96 1.06
C ILE A 39 1.60 8.10 1.65
N VAL A 40 1.29 9.24 2.26
CA VAL A 40 -0.04 9.50 2.82
C VAL A 40 -1.09 9.43 1.72
N TYR A 41 -0.82 10.06 0.59
CA TYR A 41 -1.75 10.06 -0.53
C TYR A 41 -1.99 8.64 -1.06
N SER A 42 -0.93 7.87 -1.19
CA SER A 42 -1.03 6.49 -1.67
C SER A 42 -1.89 5.64 -0.74
N LEU A 43 -1.70 5.79 0.57
CA LEU A 43 -2.47 5.03 1.55
C LEU A 43 -3.94 5.43 1.52
N LYS A 44 -4.23 6.72 1.45
CA LYS A 44 -5.61 7.19 1.38
C LYS A 44 -6.30 6.73 0.10
N THR A 45 -5.58 6.79 -1.02
CA THR A 45 -6.12 6.34 -2.29
C THR A 45 -6.41 4.84 -2.25
N MET A 46 -5.50 4.09 -1.65
CA MET A 46 -5.66 2.65 -1.51
C MET A 46 -6.88 2.31 -0.66
N GLU A 47 -7.05 3.00 0.46
CA GLU A 47 -8.20 2.79 1.33
C GLU A 47 -9.50 3.06 0.60
N ARG A 48 -9.54 4.15 -0.17
CA ARG A 48 -10.73 4.50 -0.94
C ARG A 48 -11.03 3.45 -2.00
N ASP A 49 -10.00 3.01 -2.71
CA ASP A 49 -10.17 2.02 -3.77
C ASP A 49 -10.63 0.67 -3.20
N MET A 50 -10.08 0.28 -2.08
CA MET A 50 -10.47 -0.97 -1.43
C MET A 50 -11.92 -0.91 -0.94
N LYS A 51 -12.36 0.26 -0.51
CA LYS A 51 -13.72 0.45 -0.04
C LYS A 51 -14.71 0.25 -1.17
N ASN A 52 -14.34 0.66 -2.39
CA ASN A 52 -15.22 0.60 -3.55
C ASN A 52 -15.03 -0.65 -4.40
N ASP A 53 -13.96 -1.41 -4.15
CA ASP A 53 -13.61 -2.57 -4.97
C ASP A 53 -13.37 -3.79 -4.07
N GLN A 54 -14.36 -4.65 -4.00
CA GLN A 54 -14.28 -5.86 -3.19
C GLN A 54 -13.18 -6.80 -3.65
N HIS A 55 -12.99 -6.91 -4.96
CA HIS A 55 -11.97 -7.78 -5.51
C HIS A 55 -10.58 -7.34 -5.07
N LEU A 56 -10.33 -6.05 -5.10
CA LEU A 56 -9.05 -5.51 -4.64
C LEU A 56 -8.84 -5.81 -3.15
N ARG A 57 -9.88 -5.64 -2.35
CA ARG A 57 -9.84 -5.92 -0.92
C ARG A 57 -9.46 -7.38 -0.66
N GLU A 58 -10.08 -8.28 -1.38
CA GLU A 58 -9.81 -9.70 -1.23
C GLU A 58 -8.40 -10.06 -1.66
N THR A 59 -7.95 -9.49 -2.76
CA THR A 59 -6.60 -9.72 -3.26
C THR A 59 -5.55 -9.28 -2.25
N VAL A 60 -5.71 -8.07 -1.71
CA VAL A 60 -4.78 -7.53 -0.73
C VAL A 60 -4.79 -8.36 0.54
N SER A 61 -5.97 -8.76 0.98
CA SER A 61 -6.12 -9.58 2.18
C SER A 61 -5.38 -10.91 2.03
N ASP A 62 -5.50 -11.54 0.87
CA ASP A 62 -4.83 -12.80 0.59
C ASP A 62 -3.31 -12.64 0.61
N ILE A 63 -2.82 -11.56 0.01
CA ILE A 63 -1.39 -11.29 0.00
C ILE A 63 -0.87 -11.11 1.43
N ILE A 64 -1.58 -10.35 2.24
CA ILE A 64 -1.18 -10.12 3.63
C ILE A 64 -1.15 -11.44 4.40
N LYS A 65 -2.15 -12.28 4.23
CA LYS A 65 -2.19 -13.58 4.89
C LYS A 65 -0.99 -14.43 4.50
N ASN A 66 -0.65 -14.45 3.22
CA ASN A 66 0.48 -15.23 2.74
C ASN A 66 1.80 -14.73 3.30
N VAL A 67 1.94 -13.42 3.42
CA VAL A 67 3.16 -12.84 3.98
C VAL A 67 3.29 -13.13 5.46
N LYS A 68 2.19 -13.06 6.19
CA LYS A 68 2.20 -13.31 7.64
C LYS A 68 2.31 -14.79 8.00
N ALA A 69 1.86 -15.62 7.09
CA ALA A 69 1.92 -17.06 7.33
C ALA A 69 3.37 -17.54 7.30
#